data_2944fad86814ebfe143dd6d19d78bf20
#
_entry.id   2944fad86814ebfe143dd6d19d78bf20
#
_cell.length_a   1.000
_cell.length_b   1.000
_cell.length_c   1.000
_cell.angle_alpha   90.00
_cell.angle_beta   90.00
_cell.angle_gamma   90.00
#
_symmetry.space_group_name_H-M   'P 1'
#
loop_
_entity.id
_entity.type
_entity.pdbx_description
1 polymer ?
#
loop_
_entity_poly.entity_id
_entity_poly.type
_entity_poly.pdbx_seq_one_letter_code
_entity_poly.pdbx_strand_id
1 'polypeptide(L)' 'KGIKISTQAFNKAAIEKEYLCELSRNSSHGKKKRFKSITEKGLSYGENQVSPNNPKETQPLWYEDKFEDLLSKLL' A
#
# COMPACT_ATOMS: atom_id res chain seq x y z
N LYS A 1 -12.94 -1.63 17.36
CA LYS A 1 -11.66 -1.24 16.92
C LYS A 1 -10.58 -1.50 17.93
N GLY A 2 -10.41 -2.76 18.24
CA GLY A 2 -9.42 -3.12 19.22
C GLY A 2 -8.05 -3.45 18.64
N ILE A 3 -7.93 -3.45 17.35
CA ILE A 3 -6.68 -3.83 16.71
C ILE A 3 -5.84 -2.59 16.48
N LYS A 4 -4.69 -2.57 17.12
CA LYS A 4 -3.72 -1.50 16.90
C LYS A 4 -2.49 -2.06 16.23
N ILE A 5 -2.15 -1.52 15.09
CA ILE A 5 -0.99 -1.94 14.36
C ILE A 5 -0.35 -0.69 13.77
N SER A 6 0.96 -0.61 13.84
CA SER A 6 1.65 0.53 13.27
C SER A 6 1.58 0.49 11.75
N THR A 7 1.68 1.66 11.13
CA THR A 7 1.67 1.74 9.68
C THR A 7 2.78 0.89 9.06
N GLN A 8 3.95 0.92 9.66
CA GLN A 8 5.08 0.13 9.16
C GLN A 8 4.81 -1.36 9.25
N ALA A 9 4.26 -1.81 10.38
CA ALA A 9 3.94 -3.22 10.55
C ALA A 9 2.85 -3.66 9.59
N PHE A 10 1.85 -2.81 9.39
CA PHE A 10 0.78 -3.11 8.46
C PHE A 10 1.31 -3.22 7.02
N ASN A 11 2.12 -2.27 6.61
CA ASN A 11 2.68 -2.30 5.26
C ASN A 11 3.55 -3.53 5.04
N LYS A 12 4.35 -3.87 6.03
CA LYS A 12 5.21 -5.04 5.93
C LYS A 12 4.40 -6.32 5.80
N ALA A 13 3.36 -6.45 6.61
CA ALA A 13 2.50 -7.62 6.54
C ALA A 13 1.76 -7.70 5.21
N ALA A 14 1.30 -6.56 4.72
CA ALA A 14 0.62 -6.51 3.43
C ALA A 14 1.54 -6.95 2.29
N ILE A 15 2.79 -6.53 2.35
CA ILE A 15 3.77 -6.93 1.34
C ILE A 15 4.05 -8.42 1.43
N GLU A 16 4.19 -8.96 2.63
CA GLU A 16 4.42 -10.38 2.83
C GLU A 16 3.26 -11.23 2.32
N LYS A 17 2.05 -10.75 2.46
CA LYS A 17 0.86 -11.46 2.01
C LYS A 17 0.50 -11.13 0.56
N GLU A 18 1.31 -10.31 -0.09
CA GLU A 18 1.14 -9.94 -1.49
C GLU A 18 -0.09 -9.09 -1.78
N TYR A 19 -0.58 -8.40 -0.79
CA TYR A 19 -1.63 -7.39 -1.00
C TYR A 19 -1.05 -6.06 -1.41
N LEU A 20 0.22 -5.85 -1.13
CA LEU A 20 0.92 -4.61 -1.41
C LEU A 20 2.28 -4.96 -2.00
N CYS A 21 2.79 -4.14 -2.88
CA CYS A 21 4.13 -4.32 -3.40
C CYS A 21 4.87 -2.99 -3.37
N GLU A 22 6.19 -3.08 -3.30
CA GLU A 22 7.02 -1.90 -3.31
C GLU A 22 7.66 -1.77 -4.68
N LEU A 23 7.48 -0.63 -5.29
CA LEU A 23 8.04 -0.33 -6.60
C LEU A 23 9.07 0.77 -6.46
N SER A 24 9.95 0.86 -7.42
CA SER A 24 10.94 1.93 -7.43
C SER A 24 11.00 2.55 -8.80
N ARG A 25 11.39 3.81 -8.85
CA ARG A 25 11.61 4.50 -10.10
C ARG A 25 12.83 5.39 -9.96
N ASN A 26 13.46 5.67 -11.08
CA ASN A 26 14.60 6.56 -11.09
C ASN A 26 14.11 8.01 -11.09
N SER A 27 14.68 8.80 -10.21
CA SER A 27 14.39 10.23 -10.21
C SER A 27 15.36 10.92 -11.16
N SER A 28 15.06 12.16 -11.49
CA SER A 28 15.89 12.95 -12.38
C SER A 28 17.27 13.25 -11.80
N HIS A 29 17.44 13.04 -10.51
CA HIS A 29 18.72 13.27 -9.83
C HIS A 29 19.50 11.99 -9.62
N GLY A 30 19.10 10.91 -10.26
CA GLY A 30 19.82 9.67 -10.17
C GLY A 30 19.55 8.84 -8.92
N LYS A 31 18.69 9.32 -8.05
CA LYS A 31 18.30 8.59 -6.84
C LYS A 31 17.05 7.78 -7.11
N LYS A 32 17.03 6.58 -6.57
CA LYS A 32 15.86 5.74 -6.69
C LYS A 32 14.82 6.14 -5.64
N LYS A 33 13.62 6.34 -6.07
CA LYS A 33 12.52 6.66 -5.18
C LYS A 33 11.58 5.46 -5.10
N ARG A 34 11.25 5.06 -3.90
CA ARG A 34 10.39 3.91 -3.68
C ARG A 34 8.99 4.36 -3.32
N PHE A 35 8.02 3.64 -3.82
CA PHE A 35 6.63 3.89 -3.48
C PHE A 35 5.90 2.56 -3.43
N LYS A 36 4.77 2.56 -2.73
CA LYS A 36 3.99 1.34 -2.55
C LYS A 36 2.78 1.35 -3.47
N SER A 37 2.43 0.18 -3.95
CA SER A 37 1.29 0.02 -4.85
C SER A 37 0.50 -1.19 -4.41
N ILE A 38 -0.82 -1.08 -4.44
CA ILE A 38 -1.68 -2.20 -4.09
C ILE A 38 -1.67 -3.17 -5.25
N THR A 39 -1.44 -4.45 -4.94
CA THR A 39 -1.43 -5.50 -5.96
C THR A 39 -2.84 -5.82 -6.40
N GLU A 40 -2.96 -6.61 -7.47
CA GLU A 40 -4.25 -7.05 -7.94
C GLU A 40 -5.05 -7.74 -6.85
N LYS A 41 -4.36 -8.53 -6.03
CA LYS A 41 -4.98 -9.21 -4.91
C LYS A 41 -5.51 -8.21 -3.87
N GLY A 42 -4.78 -7.13 -3.66
CA GLY A 42 -5.17 -6.12 -2.69
C GLY A 42 -6.24 -5.16 -3.17
N LEU A 43 -6.50 -5.12 -4.47
CA LEU A 43 -7.49 -4.20 -5.00
C LEU A 43 -8.91 -4.52 -4.52
N SER A 44 -9.14 -5.72 -3.99
CA SER A 44 -10.41 -6.05 -3.37
C SER A 44 -10.64 -5.28 -2.07
N TYR A 45 -9.58 -4.73 -1.49
CA TYR A 45 -9.65 -4.06 -0.20
C TYR A 45 -9.29 -2.58 -0.28
N GLY A 46 -8.87 -2.12 -1.42
CA GLY A 46 -8.46 -0.72 -1.57
C GLY A 46 -8.21 -0.35 -3.00
N GLU A 47 -7.62 0.80 -3.20
CA GLU A 47 -7.30 1.27 -4.55
C GLU A 47 -6.01 2.08 -4.52
N ASN A 48 -5.39 2.20 -5.68
CA ASN A 48 -4.22 3.04 -5.84
C ASN A 48 -4.67 4.42 -6.29
N GLN A 49 -4.36 5.43 -5.49
CA GLN A 49 -4.68 6.81 -5.83
C GLN A 49 -3.45 7.46 -6.45
N VAL A 50 -3.69 8.20 -7.52
CA VAL A 50 -2.63 8.94 -8.18
C VAL A 50 -2.44 10.26 -7.45
N SER A 51 -1.18 10.57 -7.12
CA SER A 51 -0.87 11.83 -6.47
C SER A 51 -1.09 12.99 -7.45
N PRO A 52 -1.81 14.05 -7.05
CA PRO A 52 -2.00 15.19 -7.94
C PRO A 52 -0.70 15.93 -8.26
N ASN A 53 0.27 15.88 -7.37
CA ASN A 53 1.54 16.56 -7.57
C ASN A 53 2.55 15.68 -8.29
N ASN A 54 2.31 14.38 -8.35
CA ASN A 54 3.24 13.47 -8.97
C ASN A 54 2.49 12.29 -9.54
N PRO A 55 1.95 12.40 -10.77
CA PRO A 55 1.10 11.36 -11.34
C PRO A 55 1.81 10.04 -11.61
N LYS A 56 3.13 10.01 -11.51
CA LYS A 56 3.88 8.77 -11.69
C LYS A 56 3.96 7.94 -10.43
N GLU A 57 3.49 8.48 -9.31
CA GLU A 57 3.49 7.77 -8.04
C GLU A 57 2.05 7.55 -7.58
N THR A 58 1.82 6.39 -6.99
CA THR A 58 0.50 6.09 -6.45
C THR A 58 0.61 5.91 -4.95
N GLN A 59 -0.50 6.17 -4.27
CA GLN A 59 -0.61 5.93 -2.84
C GLN A 59 -1.68 4.88 -2.61
N PRO A 60 -1.42 3.89 -1.76
CA PRO A 60 -2.44 2.90 -1.45
C PRO A 60 -3.50 3.52 -0.54
N LEU A 61 -4.75 3.34 -0.92
CA LEU A 61 -5.88 3.77 -0.12
C LEU A 61 -6.73 2.56 0.18
N TRP A 62 -6.84 2.20 1.45
CA TRP A 62 -7.61 1.04 1.86
C TRP A 62 -9.03 1.46 2.20
N TYR A 63 -10.00 0.69 1.72
CA TYR A 63 -11.40 0.97 2.02
C TYR A 63 -11.67 0.73 3.49
N GLU A 64 -12.32 1.69 4.12
CA GLU A 64 -12.56 1.63 5.55
C GLU A 64 -13.38 0.41 5.96
N ASP A 65 -14.39 0.10 5.19
CA ASP A 65 -15.25 -1.04 5.48
C ASP A 65 -14.61 -2.39 5.15
N LYS A 66 -13.52 -2.37 4.41
CA LYS A 66 -12.76 -3.59 4.09
C LYS A 66 -11.51 -3.73 4.92
N PHE A 67 -11.13 -2.68 5.61
CA PHE A 67 -9.87 -2.65 6.31
C PHE A 67 -9.78 -3.69 7.42
N GLU A 68 -10.85 -3.86 8.16
CA GLU A 68 -10.88 -4.84 9.24
C GLU A 68 -10.73 -6.26 8.71
N ASP A 69 -11.36 -6.56 7.59
CA ASP A 69 -11.21 -7.86 6.95
C ASP A 69 -9.76 -8.09 6.53
N LEU A 70 -9.16 -7.05 5.96
CA LEU A 70 -7.78 -7.14 5.53
C LEU A 70 -6.84 -7.39 6.72
N LEU A 71 -7.03 -6.64 7.80
CA LEU A 71 -6.22 -6.83 9.00
C LEU A 71 -6.35 -8.24 9.53
N SER A 72 -7.55 -8.79 9.51
CA SER A 72 -7.79 -10.15 9.97
C SER A 72 -7.00 -11.16 9.15
N LYS A 73 -6.84 -10.90 7.88
CA LYS A 73 -6.07 -11.78 7.00
C LYS A 73 -4.57 -11.60 7.15
N LEU A 74 -4.15 -10.42 7.54
CA LEU A 74 -2.74 -10.14 7.73
C LEU A 74 -2.22 -10.66 9.08
N LEU A 75 -3.10 -10.74 10.03
CA LEU A 75 -2.75 -11.21 11.36
C LEU A 75 -3.09 -12.69 11.52
#